data_8af235ed421fa3fe3cfe066d853fe55d
#
_entry.id   8af235ed421fa3fe3cfe066d853fe55d
#
_cell.length_a   1.000
_cell.length_b   1.000
_cell.length_c   1.000
_cell.angle_alpha   90.00
_cell.angle_beta   90.00
_cell.angle_gamma   90.00
#
_symmetry.space_group_name_H-M   'P 1'
#
loop_
_entity.id
_entity.type
_entity.pdbx_description
1 polymer ?
#
loop_
_entity_poly.entity_id
_entity_poly.type
_entity_poly.pdbx_seq_one_letter_code
_entity_poly.pdbx_strand_id
1 'polypeptide(L)'
;MRHDHFEYYLGGSDDEITLRENRAAFGRILLRPRMLRDSSHRDLSVTVLGQKLDLPFMVAPMALAKLAHPQGELAVARAAKSRGVGVVLSTLSTVPLEDIAQIRPNPLWFQLYVYKDRAITRDLVGRAEASGYGALVVTVDTPYLGKRERDIRNPLQIPEEYVVANLNKPDSPRQGEARPDTGLNTVIARYDDSLTWKDMEWLASITNMPVLVKGVLRGDDAKLAVEHGMKGVIVSNHGGRQLDTAIATITALPDVVAGVDGKADVLLDGGVRRGTDVLKALALGAKAVLVGRPIYFALAVGGELGVLQAFDLLRDEFDLAMALCGVHRADDIPQDILAI
;
A
#
# COMPACT_ATOMS: atom_id res chain seq x y z
N MET A 1 -0.31 -16.55 -15.24
CA MET A 1 -1.55 -15.90 -14.69
C MET A 1 -2.68 -16.05 -15.70
N ARG A 2 -3.90 -16.35 -15.26
CA ARG A 2 -5.11 -16.41 -16.11
C ARG A 2 -5.49 -15.00 -16.58
N HIS A 3 -6.26 -14.89 -17.67
CA HIS A 3 -6.67 -13.60 -18.23
C HIS A 3 -7.52 -12.77 -17.27
N ASP A 4 -8.53 -13.39 -16.62
CA ASP A 4 -9.39 -12.75 -15.63
C ASP A 4 -8.61 -12.24 -14.40
N HIS A 5 -7.61 -13.00 -13.94
CA HIS A 5 -6.71 -12.58 -12.85
C HIS A 5 -5.82 -11.38 -13.28
N PHE A 6 -5.34 -11.40 -14.52
CA PHE A 6 -4.54 -10.30 -15.08
C PHE A 6 -5.37 -9.00 -15.15
N GLU A 7 -6.59 -9.08 -15.68
CA GLU A 7 -7.50 -7.95 -15.80
C GLU A 7 -7.87 -7.38 -14.42
N TYR A 8 -8.11 -8.27 -13.44
CA TYR A 8 -8.35 -7.87 -12.05
C TYR A 8 -7.23 -7.00 -11.46
N TYR A 9 -5.97 -7.36 -11.69
CA TYR A 9 -4.84 -6.55 -11.18
C TYR A 9 -4.58 -5.32 -12.05
N LEU A 10 -4.70 -5.44 -13.37
CA LEU A 10 -4.41 -4.36 -14.30
C LEU A 10 -5.43 -3.23 -14.19
N GLY A 11 -6.71 -3.57 -14.06
CA GLY A 11 -7.84 -2.68 -14.23
C GLY A 11 -7.93 -1.53 -13.21
N GLY A 12 -8.59 -0.47 -13.64
CA GLY A 12 -9.07 0.66 -12.85
C GLY A 12 -10.59 0.70 -12.80
N SER A 13 -11.14 1.84 -12.38
CA SER A 13 -12.58 2.12 -12.38
C SER A 13 -12.99 2.87 -13.63
N ASP A 14 -14.23 2.67 -14.07
CA ASP A 14 -14.92 3.33 -15.17
C ASP A 14 -14.02 3.44 -16.44
N ASP A 15 -13.70 4.66 -16.90
CA ASP A 15 -12.87 4.93 -18.08
C ASP A 15 -11.36 4.87 -17.81
N GLU A 16 -10.94 4.54 -16.59
CA GLU A 16 -9.53 4.43 -16.17
C GLU A 16 -8.72 5.74 -16.33
N ILE A 17 -9.37 6.89 -16.24
CA ILE A 17 -8.72 8.21 -16.35
C ILE A 17 -7.71 8.36 -15.19
N THR A 18 -8.15 8.15 -13.94
CA THR A 18 -7.28 8.21 -12.76
C THR A 18 -6.15 7.19 -12.82
N LEU A 19 -6.42 5.97 -13.34
CA LEU A 19 -5.40 4.93 -13.50
C LEU A 19 -4.26 5.41 -14.41
N ARG A 20 -4.59 6.00 -15.56
CA ARG A 20 -3.60 6.55 -16.49
C ARG A 20 -2.93 7.79 -15.95
N GLU A 21 -3.71 8.67 -15.33
CA GLU A 21 -3.23 9.94 -14.77
C GLU A 21 -2.24 9.73 -13.60
N ASN A 22 -2.44 8.72 -12.77
CA ASN A 22 -1.48 8.34 -11.73
C ASN A 22 -0.06 8.14 -12.28
N ARG A 23 0.08 7.66 -13.51
CA ARG A 23 1.38 7.52 -14.16
C ARG A 23 1.83 8.79 -14.89
N ALA A 24 0.91 9.42 -15.63
CA ALA A 24 1.20 10.59 -16.44
C ALA A 24 1.67 11.77 -15.58
N ALA A 25 1.10 11.93 -14.38
CA ALA A 25 1.45 13.00 -13.45
C ALA A 25 2.93 12.97 -13.03
N PHE A 26 3.50 11.79 -12.79
CA PHE A 26 4.95 11.68 -12.51
C PHE A 26 5.81 12.19 -13.69
N GLY A 27 5.36 11.98 -14.93
CA GLY A 27 6.07 12.43 -16.13
C GLY A 27 6.11 13.96 -16.28
N ARG A 28 5.18 14.69 -15.67
CA ARG A 28 5.14 16.16 -15.72
C ARG A 28 6.07 16.82 -14.71
N ILE A 29 6.51 16.11 -13.69
CA ILE A 29 7.50 16.59 -12.73
C ILE A 29 8.88 16.27 -13.26
N LEU A 30 9.67 17.29 -13.59
CA LEU A 30 11.03 17.12 -14.10
C LEU A 30 12.06 17.25 -12.97
N LEU A 31 13.24 16.68 -13.17
CA LEU A 31 14.34 16.76 -12.21
C LEU A 31 15.39 17.77 -12.71
N ARG A 32 15.94 18.57 -11.79
CA ARG A 32 17.04 19.50 -12.02
C ARG A 32 18.27 19.02 -11.26
N PRO A 33 19.16 18.25 -11.92
CA PRO A 33 20.36 17.72 -11.29
C PRO A 33 21.31 18.82 -10.78
N ARG A 34 21.95 18.61 -9.64
CA ARG A 34 23.07 19.44 -9.17
C ARG A 34 24.40 18.79 -9.54
N MET A 35 25.25 19.54 -10.21
CA MET A 35 26.55 19.04 -10.65
C MET A 35 27.64 19.20 -9.59
N LEU A 36 28.70 18.38 -9.71
CA LEU A 36 29.90 18.42 -8.88
C LEU A 36 29.60 18.23 -7.38
N ARG A 37 28.61 17.41 -7.09
CA ARG A 37 28.37 16.88 -5.75
C ARG A 37 29.07 15.54 -5.60
N ASP A 38 29.76 15.33 -4.48
CA ASP A 38 30.35 14.03 -4.19
C ASP A 38 29.24 12.97 -4.04
N SER A 39 29.10 12.10 -5.04
CA SER A 39 28.09 11.04 -5.04
C SER A 39 28.69 9.66 -4.79
N SER A 40 29.89 9.58 -4.17
CA SER A 40 30.55 8.31 -3.86
C SER A 40 29.84 7.50 -2.77
N HIS A 41 29.15 8.18 -1.85
CA HIS A 41 28.41 7.56 -0.76
C HIS A 41 26.97 8.08 -0.68
N ARG A 42 25.99 7.16 -0.68
CA ARG A 42 24.57 7.46 -0.54
C ARG A 42 23.94 6.57 0.51
N ASP A 43 23.04 7.14 1.31
CA ASP A 43 22.19 6.42 2.26
C ASP A 43 20.75 6.38 1.69
N LEU A 44 20.29 5.20 1.35
CA LEU A 44 18.93 4.98 0.80
C LEU A 44 17.89 4.79 1.89
N SER A 45 18.31 4.70 3.16
CA SER A 45 17.42 4.40 4.26
C SER A 45 16.57 5.61 4.67
N VAL A 46 15.39 5.32 5.18
CA VAL A 46 14.48 6.31 5.76
C VAL A 46 13.90 5.79 7.07
N THR A 47 13.32 6.67 7.87
CA THR A 47 12.58 6.29 9.08
C THR A 47 11.11 6.64 8.91
N VAL A 48 10.22 5.67 9.13
CA VAL A 48 8.76 5.83 9.10
C VAL A 48 8.18 5.25 10.38
N LEU A 49 7.35 6.01 11.09
CA LEU A 49 6.77 5.64 12.41
C LEU A 49 7.82 5.15 13.42
N GLY A 50 9.02 5.75 13.39
CA GLY A 50 10.15 5.33 14.23
C GLY A 50 10.81 4.02 13.80
N GLN A 51 10.36 3.38 12.73
CA GLN A 51 10.92 2.14 12.19
C GLN A 51 11.85 2.45 11.02
N LYS A 52 13.07 1.90 11.05
CA LYS A 52 14.03 2.05 9.96
C LYS A 52 13.63 1.17 8.77
N LEU A 53 13.58 1.77 7.59
CA LEU A 53 13.49 1.10 6.29
C LEU A 53 14.85 1.24 5.59
N ASP A 54 15.41 0.13 5.10
CA ASP A 54 16.66 0.17 4.33
C ASP A 54 16.47 0.81 2.95
N LEU A 55 15.23 0.81 2.44
CA LEU A 55 14.82 1.41 1.17
C LEU A 55 13.52 2.21 1.36
N PRO A 56 13.35 3.36 0.68
CA PRO A 56 12.20 4.24 0.87
C PRO A 56 10.95 3.75 0.12
N PHE A 57 10.80 2.43 0.00
CA PHE A 57 9.59 1.84 -0.58
C PHE A 57 9.20 0.53 0.13
N MET A 58 7.92 0.26 0.15
CA MET A 58 7.30 -0.93 0.73
C MET A 58 6.36 -1.58 -0.29
N VAL A 59 6.01 -2.85 -0.06
CA VAL A 59 4.94 -3.51 -0.82
C VAL A 59 3.59 -2.95 -0.38
N ALA A 60 2.81 -2.44 -1.34
CA ALA A 60 1.44 -1.98 -1.09
C ALA A 60 0.51 -3.15 -0.71
N PRO A 61 -0.54 -2.92 0.09
CA PRO A 61 -1.53 -3.93 0.37
C PRO A 61 -2.33 -4.26 -0.89
N MET A 62 -2.21 -5.49 -1.36
CA MET A 62 -2.93 -6.01 -2.51
C MET A 62 -3.60 -7.34 -2.14
N ALA A 63 -4.80 -7.56 -2.66
CA ALA A 63 -5.58 -8.75 -2.37
C ALA A 63 -5.11 -9.96 -3.20
N LEU A 64 -5.33 -11.17 -2.65
CA LEU A 64 -5.40 -12.42 -3.39
C LEU A 64 -4.11 -12.78 -4.18
N ALA A 65 -2.91 -12.63 -3.58
CA ALA A 65 -1.64 -12.83 -4.30
C ALA A 65 -1.49 -14.22 -4.95
N LYS A 66 -2.20 -15.25 -4.47
CA LYS A 66 -2.20 -16.57 -5.12
C LYS A 66 -2.83 -16.56 -6.52
N LEU A 67 -3.64 -15.58 -6.87
CA LEU A 67 -4.10 -15.41 -8.25
C LEU A 67 -2.96 -15.05 -9.21
N ALA A 68 -1.91 -14.39 -8.71
CA ALA A 68 -0.71 -14.10 -9.49
C ALA A 68 0.24 -15.29 -9.57
N HIS A 69 0.48 -15.98 -8.42
CA HIS A 69 1.41 -17.12 -8.34
C HIS A 69 1.04 -18.02 -7.14
N PRO A 70 1.15 -19.36 -7.24
CA PRO A 70 0.72 -20.28 -6.16
C PRO A 70 1.36 -20.01 -4.78
N GLN A 71 2.57 -19.48 -4.72
CA GLN A 71 3.23 -19.10 -3.45
C GLN A 71 2.69 -17.80 -2.85
N GLY A 72 1.97 -16.98 -3.62
CA GLY A 72 1.27 -15.79 -3.16
C GLY A 72 2.12 -14.86 -2.28
N GLU A 73 1.51 -14.42 -1.19
CA GLU A 73 2.11 -13.49 -0.22
C GLU A 73 3.36 -14.06 0.47
N LEU A 74 3.52 -15.38 0.56
CA LEU A 74 4.74 -16.00 1.12
C LEU A 74 5.97 -15.66 0.29
N ALA A 75 5.87 -15.77 -1.04
CA ALA A 75 6.97 -15.41 -1.95
C ALA A 75 7.33 -13.93 -1.83
N VAL A 76 6.31 -13.06 -1.78
CA VAL A 76 6.50 -11.61 -1.60
C VAL A 76 7.19 -11.32 -0.27
N ALA A 77 6.75 -11.93 0.83
CA ALA A 77 7.31 -11.70 2.16
C ALA A 77 8.77 -12.18 2.29
N ARG A 78 9.09 -13.34 1.69
CA ARG A 78 10.48 -13.85 1.67
C ARG A 78 11.41 -12.96 0.87
N ALA A 79 10.98 -12.55 -0.32
CA ALA A 79 11.72 -11.60 -1.13
C ALA A 79 11.94 -10.27 -0.41
N ALA A 80 10.89 -9.73 0.21
CA ALA A 80 10.93 -8.50 0.97
C ALA A 80 11.92 -8.58 2.15
N LYS A 81 11.85 -9.66 2.94
CA LYS A 81 12.80 -9.89 4.02
C LYS A 81 14.25 -9.89 3.53
N SER A 82 14.54 -10.58 2.42
CA SER A 82 15.91 -10.72 1.91
C SER A 82 16.49 -9.42 1.33
N ARG A 83 15.67 -8.39 1.07
CA ARG A 83 16.07 -7.07 0.54
C ARG A 83 15.81 -5.92 1.51
N GLY A 84 15.40 -6.18 2.73
CA GLY A 84 15.06 -5.13 3.70
C GLY A 84 13.89 -4.25 3.26
N VAL A 85 12.96 -4.81 2.47
CA VAL A 85 11.76 -4.11 1.99
C VAL A 85 10.60 -4.37 2.93
N GLY A 86 9.90 -3.32 3.35
CA GLY A 86 8.70 -3.45 4.17
C GLY A 86 7.50 -4.01 3.40
N VAL A 87 6.56 -4.60 4.13
CA VAL A 87 5.32 -5.16 3.57
C VAL A 87 4.11 -4.64 4.33
N VAL A 88 3.11 -4.16 3.60
CA VAL A 88 1.77 -3.94 4.14
C VAL A 88 0.89 -5.10 3.69
N LEU A 89 0.57 -6.02 4.59
CA LEU A 89 -0.27 -7.18 4.27
C LEU A 89 -1.74 -6.79 4.20
N SER A 90 -2.43 -7.22 3.14
CA SER A 90 -3.87 -6.98 2.98
C SER A 90 -4.73 -7.85 3.90
N THR A 91 -5.84 -7.32 4.41
CA THR A 91 -6.94 -8.11 5.00
C THR A 91 -7.35 -9.26 4.07
N LEU A 92 -7.35 -9.02 2.75
CA LEU A 92 -7.74 -9.97 1.73
C LEU A 92 -6.57 -10.85 1.24
N SER A 93 -5.61 -11.12 2.11
CA SER A 93 -4.50 -12.06 1.84
C SER A 93 -5.02 -13.49 1.68
N THR A 94 -4.40 -14.24 0.77
CA THR A 94 -4.63 -15.69 0.59
C THR A 94 -3.78 -16.55 1.53
N VAL A 95 -2.95 -15.92 2.35
CA VAL A 95 -2.13 -16.54 3.39
C VAL A 95 -2.48 -15.91 4.74
N PRO A 96 -2.61 -16.69 5.82
CA PRO A 96 -2.87 -16.15 7.16
C PRO A 96 -1.82 -15.10 7.56
N LEU A 97 -2.27 -14.05 8.24
CA LEU A 97 -1.38 -12.99 8.70
C LEU A 97 -0.29 -13.52 9.65
N GLU A 98 -0.58 -14.56 10.42
CA GLU A 98 0.35 -15.20 11.33
C GLU A 98 1.51 -15.89 10.59
N ASP A 99 1.22 -16.54 9.46
CA ASP A 99 2.24 -17.23 8.67
C ASP A 99 3.20 -16.23 8.01
N ILE A 100 2.67 -15.07 7.56
CA ILE A 100 3.50 -13.97 7.05
C ILE A 100 4.37 -13.38 8.16
N ALA A 101 3.82 -13.24 9.37
CA ALA A 101 4.57 -12.73 10.52
C ALA A 101 5.74 -13.62 10.89
N GLN A 102 5.67 -14.95 10.68
CA GLN A 102 6.80 -15.87 10.91
C GLN A 102 7.98 -15.61 9.98
N ILE A 103 7.75 -15.09 8.77
CA ILE A 103 8.82 -14.74 7.84
C ILE A 103 9.57 -13.50 8.33
N ARG A 104 8.88 -12.55 8.99
CA ARG A 104 9.42 -11.29 9.54
C ARG A 104 10.07 -10.40 8.49
N PRO A 105 9.37 -9.99 7.42
CA PRO A 105 9.81 -8.82 6.67
C PRO A 105 9.79 -7.61 7.59
N ASN A 106 10.64 -6.61 7.37
CA ASN A 106 10.75 -5.47 8.28
C ASN A 106 10.82 -4.16 7.49
N PRO A 107 9.87 -3.25 7.77
CA PRO A 107 8.70 -3.38 8.65
C PRO A 107 7.60 -4.27 8.06
N LEU A 108 6.76 -4.80 8.93
CA LEU A 108 5.55 -5.55 8.55
C LEU A 108 4.33 -4.85 9.17
N TRP A 109 3.43 -4.36 8.32
CA TRP A 109 2.21 -3.65 8.70
C TRP A 109 0.98 -4.40 8.19
N PHE A 110 -0.15 -4.21 8.86
CA PHE A 110 -1.41 -4.85 8.49
C PHE A 110 -2.40 -3.83 7.93
N GLN A 111 -2.90 -4.04 6.71
CA GLN A 111 -3.98 -3.22 6.16
C GLN A 111 -5.33 -3.80 6.57
N LEU A 112 -6.18 -2.94 7.09
CA LEU A 112 -7.50 -3.25 7.60
C LEU A 112 -8.60 -2.62 6.76
N TYR A 113 -9.63 -3.41 6.45
CA TYR A 113 -10.98 -2.93 6.18
C TYR A 113 -11.81 -3.09 7.44
N VAL A 114 -12.57 -2.06 7.80
CA VAL A 114 -13.45 -2.09 8.97
C VAL A 114 -14.77 -2.74 8.57
N TYR A 115 -15.21 -3.71 9.35
CA TYR A 115 -16.43 -4.48 9.10
C TYR A 115 -17.61 -3.92 9.93
N LYS A 116 -18.86 -4.00 9.40
CA LYS A 116 -20.10 -3.70 10.14
C LYS A 116 -20.16 -4.48 11.45
N ASP A 117 -19.77 -5.76 11.41
CA ASP A 117 -19.52 -6.54 12.62
C ASP A 117 -18.15 -6.17 13.21
N ARG A 118 -18.18 -5.35 14.25
CA ARG A 118 -16.98 -4.89 14.97
C ARG A 118 -16.20 -6.02 15.64
N ALA A 119 -16.79 -7.20 15.87
CA ALA A 119 -16.08 -8.34 16.43
C ALA A 119 -15.03 -8.87 15.46
N ILE A 120 -15.33 -8.90 14.15
CA ILE A 120 -14.37 -9.27 13.10
C ILE A 120 -13.19 -8.29 13.09
N THR A 121 -13.49 -7.00 13.16
CA THR A 121 -12.46 -5.96 13.17
C THR A 121 -11.54 -6.11 14.39
N ARG A 122 -12.12 -6.32 15.60
CA ARG A 122 -11.33 -6.56 16.82
C ARG A 122 -10.46 -7.80 16.73
N ASP A 123 -10.99 -8.91 16.18
CA ASP A 123 -10.22 -10.15 15.99
C ASP A 123 -9.02 -9.91 15.09
N LEU A 124 -9.22 -9.29 13.92
CA LEU A 124 -8.15 -8.99 12.96
C LEU A 124 -7.07 -8.10 13.58
N VAL A 125 -7.47 -7.04 14.28
CA VAL A 125 -6.54 -6.11 14.94
C VAL A 125 -5.76 -6.82 16.04
N GLY A 126 -6.44 -7.57 16.92
CA GLY A 126 -5.80 -8.30 18.01
C GLY A 126 -4.81 -9.37 17.51
N ARG A 127 -5.16 -10.08 16.45
CA ARG A 127 -4.29 -11.08 15.81
C ARG A 127 -3.06 -10.43 15.18
N ALA A 128 -3.23 -9.31 14.47
CA ALA A 128 -2.11 -8.58 13.89
C ALA A 128 -1.14 -8.07 14.97
N GLU A 129 -1.67 -7.48 16.07
CA GLU A 129 -0.87 -7.03 17.20
C GLU A 129 -0.14 -8.19 17.89
N ALA A 130 -0.84 -9.28 18.18
CA ALA A 130 -0.27 -10.48 18.80
C ALA A 130 0.81 -11.16 17.92
N SER A 131 0.71 -11.00 16.60
CA SER A 131 1.68 -11.51 15.63
C SER A 131 2.88 -10.58 15.42
N GLY A 132 2.91 -9.40 16.07
CA GLY A 132 4.02 -8.45 16.00
C GLY A 132 4.04 -7.55 14.79
N TYR A 133 2.88 -7.25 14.20
CA TYR A 133 2.77 -6.21 13.18
C TYR A 133 3.09 -4.84 13.77
N GLY A 134 3.85 -4.04 13.04
CA GLY A 134 4.38 -2.76 13.53
C GLY A 134 3.46 -1.56 13.33
N ALA A 135 2.38 -1.68 12.56
CA ALA A 135 1.38 -0.64 12.34
C ALA A 135 0.09 -1.19 11.74
N LEU A 136 -1.01 -0.46 11.93
CA LEU A 136 -2.32 -0.71 11.35
C LEU A 136 -2.62 0.34 10.27
N VAL A 137 -2.88 -0.10 9.04
CA VAL A 137 -3.21 0.77 7.89
C VAL A 137 -4.69 0.61 7.55
N VAL A 138 -5.51 1.58 7.94
CA VAL A 138 -6.96 1.55 7.70
C VAL A 138 -7.27 2.13 6.34
N THR A 139 -7.89 1.35 5.47
CA THR A 139 -8.33 1.81 4.15
C THR A 139 -9.69 2.49 4.28
N VAL A 140 -9.74 3.79 3.95
CA VAL A 140 -10.93 4.64 4.14
C VAL A 140 -11.59 5.08 2.82
N ASP A 141 -10.98 4.77 1.67
CA ASP A 141 -11.48 5.11 0.34
C ASP A 141 -12.43 4.07 -0.26
N THR A 142 -12.91 3.11 0.56
CA THR A 142 -13.72 1.97 0.10
C THR A 142 -15.06 1.83 0.87
N PRO A 143 -15.84 2.91 1.06
CA PRO A 143 -17.20 2.75 1.56
C PRO A 143 -18.04 1.89 0.61
N TYR A 144 -17.78 2.03 -0.69
CA TYR A 144 -18.28 1.18 -1.79
C TYR A 144 -17.15 0.86 -2.74
N LEU A 145 -17.29 -0.23 -3.50
CA LEU A 145 -16.34 -0.51 -4.60
C LEU A 145 -16.55 0.42 -5.77
N GLY A 146 -15.45 0.93 -6.31
CA GLY A 146 -15.44 1.57 -7.61
C GLY A 146 -15.90 0.59 -8.69
N LYS A 147 -16.58 1.09 -9.72
CA LYS A 147 -17.09 0.28 -10.83
C LYS A 147 -15.92 -0.15 -11.73
N ARG A 148 -15.51 -1.40 -11.61
CA ARG A 148 -14.39 -1.96 -12.39
C ARG A 148 -14.94 -2.69 -13.60
N GLU A 149 -15.06 -1.99 -14.72
CA GLU A 149 -15.68 -2.54 -15.92
C GLU A 149 -14.91 -3.74 -16.51
N ARG A 150 -13.58 -3.80 -16.31
CA ARG A 150 -12.80 -4.99 -16.71
C ARG A 150 -13.22 -6.22 -15.93
N ASP A 151 -13.45 -6.08 -14.61
CA ASP A 151 -13.89 -7.20 -13.76
C ASP A 151 -15.33 -7.63 -14.13
N ILE A 152 -16.18 -6.71 -14.60
CA ILE A 152 -17.53 -7.02 -15.09
C ILE A 152 -17.47 -7.76 -16.43
N ARG A 153 -16.60 -7.32 -17.35
CA ARG A 153 -16.43 -7.97 -18.68
C ARG A 153 -15.70 -9.32 -18.59
N ASN A 154 -14.81 -9.47 -17.60
CA ASN A 154 -14.02 -10.67 -17.34
C ASN A 154 -14.25 -11.11 -15.89
N PRO A 155 -15.40 -11.75 -15.57
CA PRO A 155 -15.76 -12.10 -14.21
C PRO A 155 -14.66 -12.91 -13.52
N LEU A 156 -14.14 -12.37 -12.42
CA LEU A 156 -13.05 -12.97 -11.66
C LEU A 156 -13.47 -14.32 -11.10
N GLN A 157 -12.77 -15.37 -11.49
CA GLN A 157 -12.95 -16.71 -10.95
C GLN A 157 -11.87 -16.99 -9.91
N ILE A 158 -12.25 -17.00 -8.64
CA ILE A 158 -11.35 -17.34 -7.54
C ILE A 158 -11.42 -18.85 -7.33
N PRO A 159 -10.30 -19.60 -7.48
CA PRO A 159 -10.26 -21.01 -7.15
C PRO A 159 -10.71 -21.26 -5.71
N GLU A 160 -11.44 -22.34 -5.45
CA GLU A 160 -11.99 -22.65 -4.12
C GLU A 160 -10.91 -22.76 -3.03
N GLU A 161 -9.71 -23.18 -3.42
CA GLU A 161 -8.55 -23.27 -2.53
C GLU A 161 -7.90 -21.91 -2.21
N TYR A 162 -8.27 -20.82 -2.93
CA TYR A 162 -7.71 -19.47 -2.73
C TYR A 162 -8.68 -18.59 -1.94
N VAL A 163 -8.95 -18.99 -0.72
CA VAL A 163 -9.81 -18.23 0.20
C VAL A 163 -9.11 -16.99 0.77
N VAL A 164 -9.90 -16.02 1.24
CA VAL A 164 -9.41 -14.93 2.08
C VAL A 164 -9.04 -15.52 3.45
N ALA A 165 -7.76 -15.84 3.65
CA ALA A 165 -7.30 -16.66 4.77
C ALA A 165 -7.55 -16.01 6.14
N ASN A 166 -7.47 -14.69 6.22
CA ASN A 166 -7.66 -13.97 7.49
C ASN A 166 -9.10 -14.02 8.03
N LEU A 167 -10.09 -14.30 7.16
CA LEU A 167 -11.52 -14.36 7.52
C LEU A 167 -12.05 -15.80 7.68
N ASN A 168 -11.24 -16.81 7.38
CA ASN A 168 -11.65 -18.22 7.31
C ASN A 168 -10.94 -19.14 8.31
N LYS A 169 -10.51 -18.62 9.46
CA LYS A 169 -9.93 -19.48 10.51
C LYS A 169 -10.99 -20.40 11.15
N PRO A 170 -10.64 -21.67 11.47
CA PRO A 170 -11.53 -22.62 12.13
C PRO A 170 -12.09 -22.12 13.47
N ASP A 171 -11.30 -21.32 14.21
CA ASP A 171 -11.63 -20.79 15.53
C ASP A 171 -12.21 -19.36 15.51
N SER A 172 -12.56 -18.84 14.33
CA SER A 172 -13.26 -17.55 14.21
C SER A 172 -14.65 -17.65 14.87
N PRO A 173 -15.19 -16.59 15.54
CA PRO A 173 -16.48 -16.59 16.25
C PRO A 173 -17.71 -17.04 15.46
N ARG A 174 -17.53 -17.52 14.23
CA ARG A 174 -18.57 -17.93 13.28
C ARG A 174 -18.69 -19.43 13.06
N GLN A 175 -18.32 -20.27 14.01
CA GLN A 175 -18.61 -21.70 13.94
C GLN A 175 -20.13 -21.91 14.08
N GLY A 176 -20.77 -22.31 12.98
CA GLY A 176 -22.20 -22.70 12.98
C GLY A 176 -23.01 -22.23 11.78
N GLU A 177 -22.57 -21.24 11.02
CA GLU A 177 -23.21 -20.87 9.76
C GLU A 177 -22.57 -21.66 8.60
N ALA A 178 -23.43 -22.16 7.68
CA ALA A 178 -22.98 -22.73 6.40
C ALA A 178 -21.90 -21.83 5.81
N ARG A 179 -20.80 -22.44 5.25
CA ARG A 179 -19.67 -21.69 4.67
C ARG A 179 -20.22 -20.47 3.96
N PRO A 180 -20.00 -19.24 4.47
CA PRO A 180 -20.54 -18.06 3.81
C PRO A 180 -19.95 -18.05 2.41
N ASP A 181 -20.76 -17.63 1.43
CA ASP A 181 -20.28 -17.33 0.10
C ASP A 181 -19.03 -16.44 0.26
N THR A 182 -17.86 -17.03 0.01
CA THR A 182 -16.55 -16.39 0.18
C THR A 182 -16.17 -15.60 -1.06
N GLY A 183 -17.12 -15.41 -1.98
CA GLY A 183 -16.93 -14.52 -3.11
C GLY A 183 -16.49 -13.15 -2.66
N LEU A 184 -15.54 -12.55 -3.38
CA LEU A 184 -14.96 -11.24 -3.04
C LEU A 184 -16.04 -10.18 -2.81
N ASN A 185 -17.11 -10.18 -3.60
CA ASN A 185 -18.26 -9.28 -3.46
C ASN A 185 -18.98 -9.45 -2.13
N THR A 186 -19.15 -10.68 -1.66
CA THR A 186 -19.80 -10.98 -0.37
C THR A 186 -18.95 -10.50 0.80
N VAL A 187 -17.63 -10.65 0.72
CA VAL A 187 -16.70 -10.14 1.73
C VAL A 187 -16.76 -8.62 1.80
N ILE A 188 -16.76 -7.96 0.65
CA ILE A 188 -16.79 -6.50 0.54
C ILE A 188 -18.13 -5.91 1.00
N ALA A 189 -19.25 -6.57 0.71
CA ALA A 189 -20.58 -6.14 1.16
C ALA A 189 -20.72 -6.06 2.70
N ARG A 190 -19.74 -6.60 3.45
CA ARG A 190 -19.70 -6.54 4.92
C ARG A 190 -18.89 -5.36 5.45
N TYR A 191 -18.22 -4.57 4.59
CA TYR A 191 -17.49 -3.39 5.03
C TYR A 191 -18.46 -2.36 5.61
N ASP A 192 -17.99 -1.60 6.57
CA ASP A 192 -18.75 -0.53 7.16
C ASP A 192 -18.69 0.72 6.30
N ASP A 193 -19.83 1.05 5.68
CA ASP A 193 -20.00 2.21 4.82
C ASP A 193 -20.41 3.48 5.60
N SER A 194 -20.53 3.38 6.93
CA SER A 194 -20.90 4.48 7.83
C SER A 194 -19.72 5.06 8.62
N LEU A 195 -18.46 4.70 8.26
CA LEU A 195 -17.27 5.12 9.00
C LEU A 195 -17.12 6.64 9.07
N THR A 196 -16.69 7.10 10.22
CA THR A 196 -16.37 8.49 10.55
C THR A 196 -15.01 8.58 11.25
N TRP A 197 -14.51 9.77 11.48
CA TRP A 197 -13.28 9.99 12.24
C TRP A 197 -13.35 9.44 13.67
N LYS A 198 -14.54 9.35 14.29
CA LYS A 198 -14.75 8.71 15.61
C LYS A 198 -14.44 7.22 15.59
N ASP A 199 -14.66 6.56 14.45
CA ASP A 199 -14.28 5.16 14.30
C ASP A 199 -12.76 4.99 14.23
N MET A 200 -12.03 5.97 13.72
CA MET A 200 -10.57 5.98 13.76
C MET A 200 -10.03 6.15 15.18
N GLU A 201 -10.65 7.02 16.00
CA GLU A 201 -10.34 7.12 17.43
C GLU A 201 -10.62 5.80 18.17
N TRP A 202 -11.76 5.17 17.86
CA TRP A 202 -12.08 3.85 18.41
C TRP A 202 -11.02 2.80 18.02
N LEU A 203 -10.60 2.73 16.76
CA LEU A 203 -9.54 1.81 16.34
C LEU A 203 -8.24 2.08 17.09
N ALA A 204 -7.84 3.33 17.22
CA ALA A 204 -6.64 3.70 17.98
C ALA A 204 -6.75 3.34 19.47
N SER A 205 -7.98 3.24 20.03
CA SER A 205 -8.20 2.85 21.43
C SER A 205 -8.11 1.34 21.69
N ILE A 206 -8.20 0.50 20.66
CA ILE A 206 -8.21 -0.96 20.80
C ILE A 206 -6.89 -1.64 20.42
N THR A 207 -5.86 -0.88 20.10
CA THR A 207 -4.52 -1.41 19.76
C THR A 207 -3.43 -0.45 20.22
N ASN A 208 -2.23 -0.98 20.50
CA ASN A 208 -1.02 -0.20 20.73
C ASN A 208 -0.24 0.09 19.44
N MET A 209 -0.62 -0.52 18.32
CA MET A 209 0.00 -0.23 17.04
C MET A 209 -0.31 1.20 16.60
N PRO A 210 0.65 1.94 16.01
CA PRO A 210 0.33 3.20 15.35
C PRO A 210 -0.67 2.97 14.22
N VAL A 211 -1.71 3.82 14.15
CA VAL A 211 -2.76 3.74 13.13
C VAL A 211 -2.52 4.79 12.06
N LEU A 212 -2.56 4.35 10.80
CA LEU A 212 -2.52 5.19 9.62
C LEU A 212 -3.83 5.09 8.85
N VAL A 213 -4.23 6.16 8.18
CA VAL A 213 -5.33 6.15 7.21
C VAL A 213 -4.80 6.12 5.79
N LYS A 214 -5.39 5.28 4.92
CA LYS A 214 -5.04 5.13 3.51
C LYS A 214 -6.25 5.46 2.64
N GLY A 215 -6.04 6.32 1.62
CA GLY A 215 -7.10 6.75 0.72
C GLY A 215 -7.38 8.26 0.78
N VAL A 216 -6.49 9.02 1.39
CA VAL A 216 -6.61 10.47 1.57
C VAL A 216 -6.01 11.20 0.37
N LEU A 217 -6.72 12.20 -0.18
CA LEU A 217 -6.31 13.01 -1.32
C LEU A 217 -6.40 14.53 -1.06
N ARG A 218 -6.81 14.94 0.16
CA ARG A 218 -7.05 16.33 0.53
C ARG A 218 -6.28 16.70 1.79
N GLY A 219 -5.75 17.92 1.84
CA GLY A 219 -5.04 18.42 3.01
C GLY A 219 -5.94 18.63 4.24
N ASP A 220 -7.21 18.99 4.05
CA ASP A 220 -8.17 19.13 5.15
C ASP A 220 -8.51 17.78 5.79
N ASP A 221 -8.67 16.70 5.01
CA ASP A 221 -8.82 15.33 5.54
C ASP A 221 -7.53 14.85 6.25
N ALA A 222 -6.37 15.20 5.72
CA ALA A 222 -5.10 14.89 6.36
C ALA A 222 -4.93 15.60 7.71
N LYS A 223 -5.39 16.84 7.81
CA LYS A 223 -5.45 17.59 9.07
C LYS A 223 -6.39 16.92 10.07
N LEU A 224 -7.59 16.50 9.63
CA LEU A 224 -8.53 15.75 10.47
C LEU A 224 -7.92 14.43 10.94
N ALA A 225 -7.19 13.70 10.10
CA ALA A 225 -6.50 12.49 10.49
C ALA A 225 -5.55 12.73 11.67
N VAL A 226 -4.77 13.81 11.62
CA VAL A 226 -3.89 14.21 12.72
C VAL A 226 -4.68 14.60 13.98
N GLU A 227 -5.75 15.39 13.84
CA GLU A 227 -6.60 15.83 14.95
C GLU A 227 -7.26 14.64 15.67
N HIS A 228 -7.59 13.57 14.93
CA HIS A 228 -8.14 12.31 15.48
C HIS A 228 -7.06 11.28 15.87
N GLY A 229 -5.79 11.70 15.97
CA GLY A 229 -4.71 10.91 16.58
C GLY A 229 -4.02 9.92 15.66
N MET A 230 -4.27 9.97 14.35
CA MET A 230 -3.57 9.11 13.38
C MET A 230 -2.10 9.45 13.32
N LYS A 231 -1.25 8.40 13.21
CA LYS A 231 0.21 8.54 13.20
C LYS A 231 0.80 8.64 11.81
N GLY A 232 -0.02 8.41 10.78
CA GLY A 232 0.39 8.58 9.40
C GLY A 232 -0.79 8.65 8.45
N VAL A 233 -0.52 9.17 7.25
CA VAL A 233 -1.45 9.29 6.14
C VAL A 233 -0.82 8.69 4.89
N ILE A 234 -1.53 7.80 4.22
CA ILE A 234 -1.11 7.28 2.91
C ILE A 234 -1.95 7.95 1.84
N VAL A 235 -1.32 8.83 1.07
CA VAL A 235 -1.92 9.48 -0.10
C VAL A 235 -2.21 8.42 -1.15
N SER A 236 -3.47 8.17 -1.41
CA SER A 236 -3.91 7.05 -2.24
C SER A 236 -5.27 7.32 -2.88
N ASN A 237 -5.43 6.91 -4.12
CA ASN A 237 -6.70 6.75 -4.81
C ASN A 237 -6.95 5.28 -5.17
N HIS A 238 -6.42 4.35 -4.32
CA HIS A 238 -6.53 2.91 -4.53
C HIS A 238 -5.94 2.44 -5.87
N GLY A 239 -4.94 3.16 -6.38
CA GLY A 239 -4.36 2.88 -7.69
C GLY A 239 -5.31 3.09 -8.87
N GLY A 240 -6.25 4.04 -8.77
CA GLY A 240 -7.26 4.33 -9.79
C GLY A 240 -8.39 3.30 -9.84
N ARG A 241 -8.69 2.62 -8.73
CA ARG A 241 -9.68 1.52 -8.64
C ARG A 241 -10.96 1.92 -7.89
N GLN A 242 -11.06 3.16 -7.42
CA GLN A 242 -12.22 3.69 -6.70
C GLN A 242 -12.90 4.79 -7.54
N LEU A 243 -12.94 6.02 -7.12
CA LEU A 243 -13.53 7.10 -7.93
C LEU A 243 -12.63 7.37 -9.15
N ASP A 244 -13.16 7.17 -10.35
CA ASP A 244 -12.48 7.63 -11.57
C ASP A 244 -12.58 9.15 -11.67
N THR A 245 -11.69 9.77 -12.41
CA THR A 245 -11.50 11.24 -12.46
C THR A 245 -11.03 11.88 -11.14
N ALA A 246 -10.69 11.07 -10.12
CA ALA A 246 -9.99 11.56 -8.94
C ALA A 246 -8.58 12.04 -9.32
N ILE A 247 -8.06 13.01 -8.56
CA ILE A 247 -6.70 13.55 -8.74
C ILE A 247 -5.63 12.47 -8.59
N ALA A 248 -4.55 12.55 -9.37
CA ALA A 248 -3.39 11.68 -9.20
C ALA A 248 -2.72 11.90 -7.84
N THR A 249 -2.26 10.83 -7.22
CA THR A 249 -1.73 10.86 -5.86
C THR A 249 -0.50 11.74 -5.71
N ILE A 250 0.41 11.74 -6.69
CA ILE A 250 1.60 12.61 -6.67
C ILE A 250 1.22 14.10 -6.78
N THR A 251 0.09 14.41 -7.44
CA THR A 251 -0.44 15.79 -7.53
C THR A 251 -1.12 16.22 -6.24
N ALA A 252 -1.78 15.29 -5.52
CA ALA A 252 -2.41 15.53 -4.23
C ALA A 252 -1.39 15.63 -3.07
N LEU A 253 -0.20 15.02 -3.23
CA LEU A 253 0.78 14.87 -2.16
C LEU A 253 1.17 16.18 -1.49
N PRO A 254 1.49 17.29 -2.18
CA PRO A 254 1.89 18.54 -1.52
C PRO A 254 0.80 19.11 -0.60
N ASP A 255 -0.47 19.04 -1.00
CA ASP A 255 -1.60 19.50 -0.19
C ASP A 255 -1.76 18.65 1.09
N VAL A 256 -1.66 17.32 0.95
CA VAL A 256 -1.72 16.40 2.10
C VAL A 256 -0.55 16.61 3.06
N VAL A 257 0.68 16.81 2.55
CA VAL A 257 1.87 17.11 3.38
C VAL A 257 1.67 18.41 4.16
N ALA A 258 1.15 19.44 3.52
CA ALA A 258 0.82 20.71 4.17
C ALA A 258 -0.27 20.53 5.25
N GLY A 259 -1.30 19.73 4.98
CA GLY A 259 -2.38 19.43 5.93
C GLY A 259 -1.91 18.68 7.18
N VAL A 260 -0.94 17.76 7.03
CA VAL A 260 -0.34 17.02 8.14
C VAL A 260 0.57 17.91 9.01
N ASP A 261 1.20 18.94 8.42
CA ASP A 261 2.03 19.95 9.13
C ASP A 261 3.14 19.31 10.00
N GLY A 262 3.76 18.24 9.50
CA GLY A 262 4.85 17.54 10.19
C GLY A 262 4.46 16.74 11.44
N LYS A 263 3.16 16.65 11.77
CA LYS A 263 2.67 15.99 13.00
C LYS A 263 2.44 14.48 12.84
N ALA A 264 2.45 13.98 11.60
CA ALA A 264 2.35 12.57 11.27
C ALA A 264 3.17 12.26 10.01
N ASP A 265 3.48 10.98 9.78
CA ASP A 265 4.22 10.59 8.58
C ASP A 265 3.29 10.52 7.35
N VAL A 266 3.77 11.00 6.21
CA VAL A 266 3.06 10.92 4.93
C VAL A 266 3.74 9.91 4.03
N LEU A 267 2.96 8.96 3.52
CA LEU A 267 3.37 8.01 2.50
C LEU A 267 2.52 8.20 1.24
N LEU A 268 2.94 7.58 0.13
CA LEU A 268 2.21 7.68 -1.12
C LEU A 268 2.13 6.32 -1.82
N ASP A 269 0.98 6.01 -2.41
CA ASP A 269 0.88 4.96 -3.42
C ASP A 269 0.22 5.50 -4.71
N GLY A 270 0.09 4.63 -5.72
CA GLY A 270 -0.50 5.00 -7.01
C GLY A 270 0.50 5.58 -8.01
N GLY A 271 0.71 4.88 -9.10
CA GLY A 271 1.52 5.35 -10.22
C GLY A 271 3.01 5.03 -10.19
N VAL A 272 3.61 4.76 -9.04
CA VAL A 272 5.05 4.48 -8.89
C VAL A 272 5.50 3.29 -9.76
N ARG A 273 6.53 3.50 -10.59
CA ARG A 273 7.10 2.48 -11.49
C ARG A 273 8.61 2.52 -11.58
N ARG A 274 9.24 3.66 -11.31
CA ARG A 274 10.66 3.92 -11.49
C ARG A 274 11.29 4.47 -10.19
N GLY A 275 12.60 4.32 -10.05
CA GLY A 275 13.34 4.95 -8.95
C GLY A 275 13.23 6.48 -8.96
N THR A 276 13.11 7.11 -10.12
CA THR A 276 12.84 8.55 -10.24
C THR A 276 11.45 8.94 -9.68
N ASP A 277 10.45 8.05 -9.73
CA ASP A 277 9.14 8.33 -9.13
C ASP A 277 9.25 8.34 -7.61
N VAL A 278 10.04 7.42 -7.04
CA VAL A 278 10.36 7.41 -5.60
C VAL A 278 11.03 8.72 -5.21
N LEU A 279 12.09 9.14 -5.93
CA LEU A 279 12.82 10.38 -5.67
C LEU A 279 11.88 11.61 -5.67
N LYS A 280 10.99 11.70 -6.66
CA LYS A 280 10.01 12.78 -6.78
C LYS A 280 9.02 12.81 -5.59
N ALA A 281 8.52 11.65 -5.19
CA ALA A 281 7.60 11.56 -4.06
C ALA A 281 8.27 11.98 -2.74
N LEU A 282 9.52 11.57 -2.50
CA LEU A 282 10.25 11.97 -1.31
C LEU A 282 10.56 13.48 -1.34
N ALA A 283 10.98 14.02 -2.48
CA ALA A 283 11.23 15.45 -2.64
C ALA A 283 9.97 16.31 -2.41
N LEU A 284 8.78 15.76 -2.63
CA LEU A 284 7.48 16.40 -2.32
C LEU A 284 7.00 16.16 -0.89
N GLY A 285 7.79 15.51 -0.04
CA GLY A 285 7.54 15.36 1.39
C GLY A 285 7.00 14.01 1.84
N ALA A 286 6.86 13.02 0.95
CA ALA A 286 6.59 11.65 1.38
C ALA A 286 7.81 11.06 2.11
N LYS A 287 7.57 10.29 3.19
CA LYS A 287 8.63 9.54 3.88
C LYS A 287 9.00 8.26 3.16
N ALA A 288 8.04 7.61 2.51
CA ALA A 288 8.22 6.42 1.70
C ALA A 288 7.07 6.28 0.71
N VAL A 289 7.22 5.36 -0.25
CA VAL A 289 6.15 5.00 -1.20
C VAL A 289 5.73 3.53 -1.05
N LEU A 290 4.50 3.21 -1.46
CA LEU A 290 4.01 1.84 -1.54
C LEU A 290 3.88 1.42 -3.01
N VAL A 291 4.39 0.23 -3.35
CA VAL A 291 4.41 -0.29 -4.71
C VAL A 291 3.55 -1.55 -4.80
N GLY A 292 2.51 -1.52 -5.61
CA GLY A 292 1.56 -2.63 -5.76
C GLY A 292 1.77 -3.44 -7.04
N ARG A 293 1.10 -3.04 -8.13
CA ARG A 293 1.06 -3.78 -9.41
C ARG A 293 2.43 -4.25 -9.92
N PRO A 294 3.52 -3.46 -9.92
CA PRO A 294 4.83 -3.94 -10.37
C PRO A 294 5.29 -5.19 -9.64
N ILE A 295 5.05 -5.25 -8.33
CA ILE A 295 5.46 -6.39 -7.50
C ILE A 295 4.62 -7.63 -7.82
N TYR A 296 3.28 -7.47 -8.00
CA TYR A 296 2.42 -8.62 -8.31
C TYR A 296 2.59 -9.13 -9.74
N PHE A 297 2.92 -8.25 -10.69
CA PHE A 297 3.30 -8.70 -12.04
C PHE A 297 4.66 -9.40 -12.04
N ALA A 298 5.63 -8.93 -11.26
CA ALA A 298 6.90 -9.63 -11.07
C ALA A 298 6.71 -11.00 -10.40
N LEU A 299 5.84 -11.07 -9.38
CA LEU A 299 5.42 -12.32 -8.75
C LEU A 299 4.83 -13.30 -9.78
N ALA A 300 3.95 -12.81 -10.65
CA ALA A 300 3.32 -13.64 -11.68
C ALA A 300 4.30 -14.19 -12.72
N VAL A 301 5.34 -13.45 -13.05
CA VAL A 301 6.34 -13.82 -14.07
C VAL A 301 7.39 -14.78 -13.52
N GLY A 302 7.87 -14.54 -12.28
CA GLY A 302 9.04 -15.24 -11.75
C GLY A 302 8.93 -15.68 -10.29
N GLY A 303 7.73 -15.69 -9.69
CA GLY A 303 7.57 -16.05 -8.28
C GLY A 303 8.43 -15.17 -7.37
N GLU A 304 9.04 -15.77 -6.37
CA GLU A 304 9.94 -15.06 -5.43
C GLU A 304 11.12 -14.38 -6.14
N LEU A 305 11.75 -15.06 -7.11
CA LEU A 305 12.88 -14.49 -7.88
C LEU A 305 12.46 -13.27 -8.71
N GLY A 306 11.26 -13.29 -9.28
CA GLY A 306 10.71 -12.14 -10.00
C GLY A 306 10.52 -10.93 -9.07
N VAL A 307 10.01 -11.15 -7.86
CA VAL A 307 9.84 -10.09 -6.85
C VAL A 307 11.20 -9.53 -6.41
N LEU A 308 12.19 -10.40 -6.15
CA LEU A 308 13.57 -9.98 -5.84
C LEU A 308 14.13 -9.07 -6.92
N GLN A 309 14.00 -9.47 -8.19
CA GLN A 309 14.48 -8.68 -9.31
C GLN A 309 13.76 -7.33 -9.42
N ALA A 310 12.46 -7.28 -9.16
CA ALA A 310 11.71 -6.02 -9.15
C ALA A 310 12.20 -5.06 -8.05
N PHE A 311 12.52 -5.57 -6.86
CA PHE A 311 13.12 -4.76 -5.80
C PHE A 311 14.52 -4.27 -6.16
N ASP A 312 15.37 -5.13 -6.72
CA ASP A 312 16.72 -4.76 -7.14
C ASP A 312 16.66 -3.68 -8.21
N LEU A 313 15.81 -3.83 -9.24
CA LEU A 313 15.62 -2.81 -10.29
C LEU A 313 15.17 -1.46 -9.71
N LEU A 314 14.20 -1.45 -8.82
CA LEU A 314 13.68 -0.21 -8.23
C LEU A 314 14.72 0.46 -7.33
N ARG A 315 15.48 -0.32 -6.54
CA ARG A 315 16.60 0.16 -5.72
C ARG A 315 17.68 0.79 -6.59
N ASP A 316 18.13 0.08 -7.62
CA ASP A 316 19.25 0.52 -8.48
C ASP A 316 18.87 1.78 -9.27
N GLU A 317 17.62 1.87 -9.76
CA GLU A 317 17.09 3.08 -10.40
C GLU A 317 17.01 4.26 -9.42
N PHE A 318 16.60 4.02 -8.17
CA PHE A 318 16.52 5.07 -7.15
C PHE A 318 17.90 5.55 -6.73
N ASP A 319 18.85 4.64 -6.49
CA ASP A 319 20.24 4.95 -6.17
C ASP A 319 20.90 5.76 -7.28
N LEU A 320 20.71 5.33 -8.53
CA LEU A 320 21.22 6.07 -9.70
C LEU A 320 20.60 7.46 -9.82
N ALA A 321 19.28 7.60 -9.59
CA ALA A 321 18.60 8.89 -9.63
C ALA A 321 19.14 9.85 -8.56
N MET A 322 19.36 9.37 -7.33
CA MET A 322 20.02 10.14 -6.26
C MET A 322 21.41 10.59 -6.68
N ALA A 323 22.25 9.67 -7.19
CA ALA A 323 23.60 9.98 -7.63
C ALA A 323 23.62 11.07 -8.70
N LEU A 324 22.78 10.94 -9.74
CA LEU A 324 22.70 11.90 -10.85
C LEU A 324 22.12 13.26 -10.42
N CYS A 325 21.26 13.29 -9.40
CA CYS A 325 20.71 14.53 -8.83
C CYS A 325 21.65 15.17 -7.79
N GLY A 326 22.75 14.52 -7.39
CA GLY A 326 23.65 14.99 -6.35
C GLY A 326 23.02 14.95 -4.94
N VAL A 327 22.17 13.94 -4.69
CA VAL A 327 21.51 13.70 -3.42
C VAL A 327 22.22 12.55 -2.70
N HIS A 328 22.51 12.75 -1.39
CA HIS A 328 23.31 11.79 -0.61
C HIS A 328 22.47 10.95 0.36
N ARG A 329 21.31 11.47 0.77
CA ARG A 329 20.45 10.82 1.76
C ARG A 329 19.00 10.82 1.31
N ALA A 330 18.34 9.67 1.41
CA ALA A 330 16.94 9.52 1.05
C ALA A 330 15.99 10.26 2.01
N ASP A 331 16.39 10.44 3.25
CA ASP A 331 15.61 11.17 4.26
C ASP A 331 15.79 12.71 4.24
N ASP A 332 16.65 13.22 3.33
CA ASP A 332 16.95 14.65 3.20
C ASP A 332 17.08 15.05 1.71
N ILE A 333 16.02 14.82 0.95
CA ILE A 333 15.94 15.17 -0.46
C ILE A 333 15.43 16.61 -0.60
N PRO A 334 16.21 17.54 -1.13
CA PRO A 334 15.78 18.92 -1.25
C PRO A 334 14.70 19.08 -2.34
N GLN A 335 13.65 19.84 -2.04
CA GLN A 335 12.54 20.06 -2.98
C GLN A 335 12.97 20.81 -4.26
N ASP A 336 14.03 21.60 -4.21
CA ASP A 336 14.53 22.40 -5.33
C ASP A 336 15.17 21.55 -6.47
N ILE A 337 15.31 20.24 -6.29
CA ILE A 337 15.62 19.32 -7.41
C ILE A 337 14.44 19.12 -8.36
N LEU A 338 13.24 19.57 -7.99
CA LEU A 338 12.06 19.46 -8.84
C LEU A 338 11.89 20.73 -9.70
N ALA A 339 11.52 20.54 -10.95
CA ALA A 339 10.98 21.57 -11.83
C ALA A 339 9.48 21.26 -12.01
N ILE A 340 8.67 22.02 -11.30
CA ILE A 340 7.20 21.86 -11.24
C ILE A 340 6.59 23.06 -11.96
#